data_df204112586a2d50238d9cadd78fcd02
#
_entry.id   df204112586a2d50238d9cadd78fcd02
#
_cell.length_a   1.000
_cell.length_b   1.000
_cell.length_c   1.000
_cell.angle_alpha   90.00
_cell.angle_beta   90.00
_cell.angle_gamma   90.00
#
_symmetry.space_group_name_H-M   'P 1'
#
loop_
_entity.id
_entity.type
_entity.pdbx_description
1 polymer ?
#
loop_
_entity_poly.entity_id
_entity_poly.type
_entity_poly.pdbx_seq_one_letter_code
_entity_poly.pdbx_strand_id
1 'polypeptide(L)'
;MTPHINAQKGDFAKLVLMPGDPLRAKYIADNYLENVKLVSNVRNMLMYTGTYKGNKISVAASGMGVASIGIYSYELFSEYGVEAIIRIGSSGSFKKEIKNFDLVLAKDCYGENTSFRENLIPNATEKIVYPTKELNDLIIKHAKKLNKQVKFKRILTEEAFYSVKSVDERIKMSGGAVCVEMESYGLFTVAEKLNKKAACLLTISDNLVTKEYTTSEQRQNSFNEMMVLALDLAEDFQ
;
A
#
# COMPACT_ATOMS: atom_id res chain seq x y z
N MET A 1 16.34 -14.71 -9.22
CA MET A 1 14.96 -14.82 -9.73
C MET A 1 14.15 -15.66 -8.78
N THR A 2 12.97 -15.21 -8.46
CA THR A 2 11.97 -15.95 -7.67
C THR A 2 10.84 -16.45 -8.58
N PRO A 3 9.90 -17.27 -8.11
CA PRO A 3 8.79 -17.75 -8.94
C PRO A 3 7.86 -16.66 -9.49
N HIS A 4 7.82 -15.49 -8.85
CA HIS A 4 6.87 -14.43 -9.20
C HIS A 4 7.55 -13.13 -9.68
N ILE A 5 8.87 -13.02 -9.56
CA ILE A 5 9.65 -11.83 -9.95
C ILE A 5 10.89 -12.29 -10.74
N ASN A 6 11.03 -11.84 -11.98
CA ASN A 6 12.16 -12.22 -12.86
C ASN A 6 13.29 -11.18 -12.90
N ALA A 7 13.34 -10.28 -11.91
CA ALA A 7 14.42 -9.31 -11.74
C ALA A 7 15.72 -9.93 -11.20
N GLN A 8 16.80 -9.17 -11.25
CA GLN A 8 18.07 -9.52 -10.64
C GLN A 8 18.31 -8.76 -9.34
N LYS A 9 19.25 -9.22 -8.51
CA LYS A 9 19.69 -8.48 -7.31
C LYS A 9 20.21 -7.10 -7.74
N GLY A 10 19.75 -6.04 -7.05
CA GLY A 10 20.12 -4.66 -7.36
C GLY A 10 19.22 -3.97 -8.39
N ASP A 11 18.32 -4.68 -9.06
CA ASP A 11 17.33 -4.06 -9.95
C ASP A 11 16.37 -3.15 -9.18
N PHE A 12 15.96 -3.53 -7.96
CA PHE A 12 15.08 -2.70 -7.14
C PHE A 12 15.84 -1.65 -6.31
N ALA A 13 15.14 -0.59 -5.96
CA ALA A 13 15.56 0.37 -4.95
C ALA A 13 15.28 -0.15 -3.53
N LYS A 14 15.87 0.46 -2.52
CA LYS A 14 15.58 0.15 -1.12
C LYS A 14 14.14 0.45 -0.72
N LEU A 15 13.54 1.51 -1.30
CA LEU A 15 12.13 1.85 -1.15
C LEU A 15 11.34 1.41 -2.38
N VAL A 16 10.23 0.69 -2.13
CA VAL A 16 9.25 0.30 -3.15
C VAL A 16 7.89 0.91 -2.82
N LEU A 17 7.30 1.59 -3.79
CA LEU A 17 5.89 1.97 -3.75
C LEU A 17 5.05 0.84 -4.36
N MET A 18 4.00 0.43 -3.65
CA MET A 18 3.25 -0.76 -4.03
C MET A 18 1.75 -0.46 -4.23
N PRO A 19 1.34 -0.06 -5.45
CA PRO A 19 -0.07 -0.03 -5.84
C PRO A 19 -0.61 -1.44 -6.06
N GLY A 20 -1.92 -1.64 -5.87
CA GLY A 20 -2.58 -2.91 -6.22
C GLY A 20 -2.66 -3.14 -7.73
N ASP A 21 -2.90 -2.07 -8.47
CA ASP A 21 -3.15 -2.07 -9.91
C ASP A 21 -1.83 -1.97 -10.73
N PRO A 22 -1.54 -2.95 -11.62
CA PRO A 22 -0.38 -2.90 -12.50
C PRO A 22 -0.35 -1.69 -13.45
N LEU A 23 -1.50 -1.23 -13.92
CA LEU A 23 -1.58 -0.05 -14.77
C LEU A 23 -1.30 1.24 -13.98
N ARG A 24 -1.62 1.29 -12.69
CA ARG A 24 -1.20 2.40 -11.83
C ARG A 24 0.32 2.37 -11.60
N ALA A 25 0.92 1.19 -11.44
CA ALA A 25 2.38 1.08 -11.38
C ALA A 25 3.03 1.63 -12.65
N LYS A 26 2.49 1.27 -13.82
CA LYS A 26 2.94 1.81 -15.12
C LYS A 26 2.72 3.31 -15.21
N TYR A 27 1.55 3.81 -14.81
CA TYR A 27 1.23 5.25 -14.83
C TYR A 27 2.24 6.06 -14.00
N ILE A 28 2.58 5.58 -12.80
CA ILE A 28 3.59 6.24 -11.95
C ILE A 28 4.96 6.23 -12.63
N ALA A 29 5.36 5.11 -13.19
CA ALA A 29 6.64 5.00 -13.88
C ALA A 29 6.73 5.96 -15.08
N ASP A 30 5.70 5.98 -15.93
CA ASP A 30 5.67 6.77 -17.15
C ASP A 30 5.59 8.30 -16.91
N ASN A 31 4.93 8.73 -15.82
CA ASN A 31 4.60 10.15 -15.62
C ASN A 31 5.46 10.83 -14.54
N TYR A 32 6.11 10.08 -13.67
CA TYR A 32 6.83 10.65 -12.53
C TYR A 32 8.29 10.23 -12.44
N LEU A 33 8.69 9.12 -13.06
CA LEU A 33 10.06 8.62 -12.94
C LEU A 33 10.88 8.95 -14.19
N GLU A 34 12.17 9.18 -13.97
CA GLU A 34 13.20 9.29 -15.02
C GLU A 34 14.01 8.00 -15.07
N ASN A 35 14.69 7.73 -16.21
CA ASN A 35 15.54 6.55 -16.41
C ASN A 35 14.84 5.21 -16.08
N VAL A 36 13.60 5.10 -16.49
CA VAL A 36 12.71 3.98 -16.14
C VAL A 36 13.16 2.68 -16.79
N LYS A 37 13.24 1.62 -15.97
CA LYS A 37 13.46 0.25 -16.41
C LYS A 37 12.29 -0.62 -15.94
N LEU A 38 11.65 -1.38 -16.83
CA LEU A 38 10.75 -2.47 -16.47
C LEU A 38 11.61 -3.62 -15.94
N VAL A 39 11.53 -3.93 -14.65
CA VAL A 39 12.39 -4.92 -14.00
C VAL A 39 11.71 -6.27 -13.81
N SER A 40 10.38 -6.31 -13.84
CA SER A 40 9.61 -7.56 -13.85
C SER A 40 8.21 -7.34 -14.44
N ASN A 41 7.71 -8.37 -15.15
CA ASN A 41 6.35 -8.41 -15.69
C ASN A 41 5.70 -9.80 -15.56
N VAL A 42 6.26 -10.65 -14.73
CA VAL A 42 5.72 -12.00 -14.49
C VAL A 42 4.27 -11.89 -14.02
N ARG A 43 3.38 -12.68 -14.62
CA ARG A 43 1.92 -12.66 -14.34
C ARG A 43 1.26 -11.30 -14.56
N ASN A 44 1.84 -10.43 -15.40
CA ASN A 44 1.42 -9.03 -15.59
C ASN A 44 1.51 -8.15 -14.32
N MET A 45 2.21 -8.58 -13.28
CA MET A 45 2.56 -7.73 -12.16
C MET A 45 3.73 -6.85 -12.59
N LEU A 46 3.39 -5.68 -13.12
CA LEU A 46 4.37 -4.74 -13.66
C LEU A 46 5.18 -4.11 -12.52
N MET A 47 6.50 -4.15 -12.65
CA MET A 47 7.44 -3.60 -11.68
C MET A 47 8.49 -2.77 -12.40
N TYR A 48 8.70 -1.55 -11.93
CA TYR A 48 9.59 -0.57 -12.53
C TYR A 48 10.58 -0.04 -11.51
N THR A 49 11.77 0.31 -11.97
CA THR A 49 12.75 1.09 -11.20
C THR A 49 13.18 2.27 -12.05
N GLY A 50 13.32 3.42 -11.43
CA GLY A 50 13.77 4.65 -12.03
C GLY A 50 14.29 5.62 -10.98
N THR A 51 14.32 6.90 -11.30
CA THR A 51 14.70 7.96 -10.38
C THR A 51 13.58 8.99 -10.26
N TYR A 52 13.39 9.51 -9.06
CA TYR A 52 12.52 10.66 -8.78
C TYR A 52 13.34 11.76 -8.12
N LYS A 53 13.43 12.93 -8.75
CA LYS A 53 14.31 14.02 -8.31
C LYS A 53 15.76 13.56 -8.07
N GLY A 54 16.28 12.69 -8.94
CA GLY A 54 17.62 12.13 -8.86
C GLY A 54 17.78 10.94 -7.89
N ASN A 55 16.77 10.58 -7.11
CA ASN A 55 16.81 9.51 -6.10
C ASN A 55 16.20 8.22 -6.65
N LYS A 56 16.89 7.09 -6.47
CA LYS A 56 16.43 5.77 -6.94
C LYS A 56 15.18 5.32 -6.20
N ILE A 57 14.16 4.89 -6.92
CA ILE A 57 12.91 4.37 -6.36
C ILE A 57 12.33 3.29 -7.28
N SER A 58 11.60 2.34 -6.69
CA SER A 58 10.87 1.32 -7.44
C SER A 58 9.37 1.43 -7.21
N VAL A 59 8.61 1.04 -8.24
CA VAL A 59 7.16 0.90 -8.17
C VAL A 59 6.80 -0.51 -8.61
N ALA A 60 6.14 -1.27 -7.75
CA ALA A 60 5.82 -2.67 -8.00
C ALA A 60 4.34 -2.95 -7.71
N ALA A 61 3.61 -3.47 -8.68
CA ALA A 61 2.23 -3.87 -8.46
C ALA A 61 2.11 -5.06 -7.49
N SER A 62 1.08 -5.06 -6.64
CA SER A 62 0.82 -6.14 -5.69
C SER A 62 -0.30 -7.08 -6.10
N GLY A 63 -1.16 -6.68 -7.06
CA GLY A 63 -2.47 -7.30 -7.21
C GLY A 63 -3.40 -6.97 -6.05
N MET A 64 -4.49 -7.70 -5.93
CA MET A 64 -5.51 -7.50 -4.89
C MET A 64 -5.48 -8.62 -3.86
N GLY A 65 -5.72 -8.25 -2.61
CA GLY A 65 -5.89 -9.16 -1.48
C GLY A 65 -4.59 -9.54 -0.76
N VAL A 66 -4.77 -9.98 0.48
CA VAL A 66 -3.71 -10.34 1.43
C VAL A 66 -2.74 -11.36 0.85
N ALA A 67 -3.24 -12.41 0.17
CA ALA A 67 -2.40 -13.46 -0.41
C ALA A 67 -1.51 -12.92 -1.53
N SER A 68 -2.04 -12.06 -2.40
CA SER A 68 -1.27 -11.51 -3.52
C SER A 68 -0.14 -10.59 -3.03
N ILE A 69 -0.46 -9.58 -2.22
CA ILE A 69 0.58 -8.69 -1.68
C ILE A 69 1.58 -9.45 -0.83
N GLY A 70 1.14 -10.50 -0.13
CA GLY A 70 1.99 -11.37 0.67
C GLY A 70 3.10 -12.01 -0.15
N ILE A 71 2.79 -12.54 -1.34
CA ILE A 71 3.78 -13.13 -2.25
C ILE A 71 4.82 -12.10 -2.66
N TYR A 72 4.39 -10.99 -3.27
CA TYR A 72 5.30 -10.01 -3.85
C TYR A 72 6.13 -9.26 -2.80
N SER A 73 5.53 -8.87 -1.68
CA SER A 73 6.27 -8.21 -0.60
C SER A 73 7.28 -9.14 0.05
N TYR A 74 6.95 -10.41 0.24
CA TYR A 74 7.87 -11.40 0.78
C TYR A 74 9.11 -11.55 -0.11
N GLU A 75 8.92 -11.77 -1.41
CA GLU A 75 10.02 -11.92 -2.36
C GLU A 75 10.88 -10.65 -2.47
N LEU A 76 10.26 -9.47 -2.54
CA LEU A 76 10.98 -8.19 -2.58
C LEU A 76 11.86 -7.99 -1.35
N PHE A 77 11.35 -8.29 -0.17
CA PHE A 77 12.08 -8.13 1.08
C PHE A 77 13.17 -9.18 1.28
N SER A 78 12.90 -10.46 0.94
CA SER A 78 13.85 -11.57 1.21
C SER A 78 14.94 -11.68 0.16
N GLU A 79 14.64 -11.42 -1.11
CA GLU A 79 15.53 -11.77 -2.23
C GLU A 79 16.14 -10.57 -2.95
N TYR A 80 15.46 -9.41 -2.93
CA TYR A 80 15.84 -8.28 -3.79
C TYR A 80 16.42 -7.08 -3.04
N GLY A 81 16.67 -7.22 -1.73
CA GLY A 81 17.31 -6.18 -0.92
C GLY A 81 16.42 -4.96 -0.62
N VAL A 82 15.11 -5.08 -0.80
CA VAL A 82 14.17 -4.04 -0.42
C VAL A 82 14.15 -3.87 1.10
N GLU A 83 14.22 -2.64 1.57
CA GLU A 83 14.23 -2.29 2.99
C GLU A 83 12.87 -1.80 3.48
N ALA A 84 12.13 -1.09 2.62
CA ALA A 84 10.84 -0.51 2.94
C ALA A 84 9.85 -0.64 1.78
N ILE A 85 8.59 -0.93 2.10
CA ILE A 85 7.47 -0.91 1.16
C ILE A 85 6.39 0.03 1.68
N ILE A 86 5.97 0.97 0.84
CA ILE A 86 4.79 1.79 1.09
C ILE A 86 3.69 1.34 0.13
N ARG A 87 2.65 0.74 0.68
CA ARG A 87 1.43 0.51 -0.08
C ARG A 87 0.76 1.85 -0.39
N ILE A 88 0.45 2.07 -1.67
CA ILE A 88 -0.27 3.24 -2.17
C ILE A 88 -1.56 2.77 -2.85
N GLY A 89 -2.66 2.82 -2.11
CA GLY A 89 -3.90 2.15 -2.50
C GLY A 89 -5.12 3.06 -2.58
N SER A 90 -6.19 2.52 -3.17
CA SER A 90 -7.55 3.05 -3.05
C SER A 90 -8.27 2.44 -1.85
N SER A 91 -9.26 3.14 -1.31
CA SER A 91 -10.00 2.69 -0.13
C SER A 91 -11.43 3.25 -0.11
N GLY A 92 -12.37 2.47 0.42
CA GLY A 92 -13.74 2.91 0.66
C GLY A 92 -13.90 3.51 2.06
N SER A 93 -14.42 4.74 2.15
CA SER A 93 -14.65 5.42 3.44
C SER A 93 -15.91 4.94 4.15
N PHE A 94 -15.84 4.76 5.47
CA PHE A 94 -16.96 4.52 6.37
C PHE A 94 -17.48 5.78 7.06
N LYS A 95 -16.96 6.96 6.71
CA LYS A 95 -17.27 8.23 7.37
C LYS A 95 -17.67 9.30 6.35
N LYS A 96 -18.79 10.00 6.59
CA LYS A 96 -19.25 11.10 5.72
C LYS A 96 -18.23 12.23 5.58
N GLU A 97 -17.50 12.50 6.67
CA GLU A 97 -16.52 13.58 6.74
C GLU A 97 -15.16 13.23 6.09
N ILE A 98 -14.96 11.97 5.70
CA ILE A 98 -13.78 11.54 4.95
C ILE A 98 -14.21 11.33 3.49
N LYS A 99 -13.88 12.32 2.65
CA LYS A 99 -14.40 12.44 1.29
C LYS A 99 -13.49 11.76 0.27
N ASN A 100 -14.03 11.56 -0.93
CA ASN A 100 -13.24 11.11 -2.08
C ASN A 100 -12.03 12.03 -2.29
N PHE A 101 -10.88 11.44 -2.59
CA PHE A 101 -9.55 12.03 -2.72
C PHE A 101 -8.87 12.44 -1.40
N ASP A 102 -9.52 12.34 -0.24
CA ASP A 102 -8.83 12.48 1.04
C ASP A 102 -7.73 11.41 1.20
N LEU A 103 -6.62 11.80 1.84
CA LEU A 103 -5.52 10.88 2.16
C LEU A 103 -5.69 10.29 3.57
N VAL A 104 -5.53 8.98 3.67
CA VAL A 104 -5.51 8.25 4.95
C VAL A 104 -4.18 7.52 5.09
N LEU A 105 -3.45 7.79 6.17
CA LEU A 105 -2.28 7.03 6.59
C LEU A 105 -2.70 6.04 7.68
N ALA A 106 -2.38 4.77 7.48
CA ALA A 106 -2.72 3.74 8.45
C ALA A 106 -1.96 3.93 9.77
N LYS A 107 -2.71 4.20 10.85
CA LYS A 107 -2.20 4.16 12.23
C LYS A 107 -1.97 2.71 12.68
N ASP A 108 -2.93 1.88 12.38
CA ASP A 108 -2.96 0.43 12.55
C ASP A 108 -3.95 -0.17 11.54
N CYS A 109 -3.89 -1.47 11.35
CA CYS A 109 -4.76 -2.21 10.45
C CYS A 109 -5.43 -3.35 11.21
N TYR A 110 -6.77 -3.40 11.17
CA TYR A 110 -7.54 -4.54 11.63
C TYR A 110 -7.75 -5.52 10.46
N GLY A 111 -7.34 -6.77 10.62
CA GLY A 111 -7.62 -7.84 9.67
C GLY A 111 -8.94 -8.54 9.98
N GLU A 112 -9.79 -8.68 8.99
CA GLU A 112 -11.03 -9.46 9.13
C GLU A 112 -10.74 -10.91 9.53
N ASN A 113 -9.68 -11.49 8.95
CA ASN A 113 -9.23 -12.86 9.15
C ASN A 113 -7.75 -12.90 9.52
N THR A 114 -7.36 -13.83 10.39
CA THR A 114 -6.00 -14.02 10.89
C THR A 114 -5.24 -15.16 10.19
N SER A 115 -5.91 -15.95 9.36
CA SER A 115 -5.34 -17.18 8.75
C SER A 115 -4.03 -16.94 8.01
N PHE A 116 -3.91 -15.83 7.26
CA PHE A 116 -2.66 -15.48 6.58
C PHE A 116 -1.51 -15.30 7.58
N ARG A 117 -1.78 -14.56 8.67
CA ARG A 117 -0.80 -14.26 9.71
C ARG A 117 -0.38 -15.53 10.47
N GLU A 118 -1.35 -16.36 10.85
CA GLU A 118 -1.11 -17.62 11.56
C GLU A 118 -0.25 -18.60 10.75
N ASN A 119 -0.43 -18.63 9.41
CA ASN A 119 0.38 -19.45 8.53
C ASN A 119 1.79 -18.89 8.31
N LEU A 120 2.02 -17.60 8.53
CA LEU A 120 3.32 -16.96 8.31
C LEU A 120 4.14 -16.82 9.59
N ILE A 121 3.49 -16.55 10.72
CA ILE A 121 4.12 -16.34 12.03
C ILE A 121 3.45 -17.30 13.03
N PRO A 122 4.18 -18.29 13.58
CA PRO A 122 3.61 -19.24 14.53
C PRO A 122 2.95 -18.57 15.73
N ASN A 123 1.73 -19.00 16.07
CA ASN A 123 0.93 -18.50 17.19
C ASN A 123 0.49 -17.02 17.12
N ALA A 124 0.62 -16.38 15.97
CA ALA A 124 0.22 -14.99 15.79
C ALA A 124 -1.26 -14.89 15.41
N THR A 125 -2.13 -14.67 16.38
CA THR A 125 -3.60 -14.60 16.24
C THR A 125 -4.16 -13.18 16.33
N GLU A 126 -3.27 -12.17 16.37
CA GLU A 126 -3.67 -10.78 16.51
C GLU A 126 -4.40 -10.28 15.27
N LYS A 127 -5.58 -9.71 15.47
CA LYS A 127 -6.36 -9.04 14.42
C LYS A 127 -5.86 -7.63 14.09
N ILE A 128 -5.07 -7.04 14.96
CA ILE A 128 -4.51 -5.70 14.75
C ILE A 128 -3.02 -5.83 14.51
N VAL A 129 -2.59 -5.32 13.36
CA VAL A 129 -1.18 -5.23 12.97
C VAL A 129 -0.79 -3.76 12.74
N TYR A 130 0.49 -3.47 12.83
CA TYR A 130 0.98 -2.10 12.86
C TYR A 130 1.95 -1.84 11.70
N PRO A 131 1.87 -0.66 11.07
CA PRO A 131 2.93 -0.16 10.21
C PRO A 131 4.19 0.17 11.02
N THR A 132 5.32 0.33 10.34
CA THR A 132 6.56 0.79 10.96
C THR A 132 6.42 2.27 11.36
N LYS A 133 6.61 2.56 12.65
CA LYS A 133 6.43 3.91 13.19
C LYS A 133 7.33 4.94 12.51
N GLU A 134 8.60 4.63 12.33
CA GLU A 134 9.60 5.52 11.72
C GLU A 134 9.21 5.87 10.27
N LEU A 135 8.64 4.92 9.53
CA LEU A 135 8.18 5.17 8.16
C LEU A 135 6.94 6.06 8.14
N ASN A 136 6.01 5.87 9.07
CA ASN A 136 4.86 6.75 9.23
C ASN A 136 5.30 8.18 9.63
N ASP A 137 6.28 8.32 10.52
CA ASP A 137 6.79 9.62 10.93
C ASP A 137 7.44 10.36 9.74
N LEU A 138 8.16 9.64 8.86
CA LEU A 138 8.68 10.20 7.60
C LEU A 138 7.55 10.65 6.67
N ILE A 139 6.53 9.83 6.45
CA ILE A 139 5.37 10.21 5.62
C ILE A 139 4.70 11.47 6.16
N ILE A 140 4.51 11.58 7.47
CA ILE A 140 3.92 12.77 8.10
C ILE A 140 4.82 14.01 7.92
N LYS A 141 6.15 13.84 8.04
CA LYS A 141 7.13 14.91 7.79
C LYS A 141 7.03 15.45 6.36
N HIS A 142 7.02 14.54 5.37
CA HIS A 142 6.89 14.89 3.95
C HIS A 142 5.52 15.49 3.62
N ALA A 143 4.45 14.99 4.22
CA ALA A 143 3.11 15.57 4.06
C ALA A 143 3.09 17.03 4.52
N LYS A 144 3.71 17.37 5.66
CA LYS A 144 3.86 18.75 6.13
C LYS A 144 4.71 19.59 5.17
N LYS A 145 5.87 19.07 4.71
CA LYS A 145 6.74 19.74 3.73
C LYS A 145 5.99 20.09 2.44
N LEU A 146 5.12 19.20 1.97
CA LEU A 146 4.34 19.36 0.75
C LEU A 146 2.97 20.04 0.97
N ASN A 147 2.67 20.49 2.19
CA ASN A 147 1.37 21.07 2.58
C ASN A 147 0.17 20.14 2.25
N LYS A 148 0.35 18.82 2.46
CA LYS A 148 -0.68 17.81 2.26
C LYS A 148 -1.34 17.43 3.58
N GLN A 149 -2.66 17.36 3.60
CA GLN A 149 -3.41 16.88 4.76
C GLN A 149 -3.55 15.36 4.71
N VAL A 150 -3.10 14.68 5.76
CA VAL A 150 -3.18 13.22 5.88
C VAL A 150 -3.91 12.86 7.18
N LYS A 151 -4.94 12.04 7.07
CA LYS A 151 -5.72 11.56 8.22
C LYS A 151 -5.09 10.29 8.78
N PHE A 152 -4.47 10.36 9.95
CA PHE A 152 -3.83 9.23 10.63
C PHE A 152 -4.87 8.42 11.40
N LYS A 153 -5.30 7.27 10.87
CA LYS A 153 -6.48 6.53 11.34
C LYS A 153 -6.28 5.01 11.25
N ARG A 154 -7.10 4.26 12.04
CA ARG A 154 -7.27 2.82 11.86
C ARG A 154 -7.94 2.52 10.53
N ILE A 155 -7.46 1.50 9.84
CA ILE A 155 -8.06 0.96 8.62
C ILE A 155 -8.49 -0.49 8.82
N LEU A 156 -9.36 -0.99 7.95
CA LEU A 156 -9.80 -2.39 7.90
C LEU A 156 -9.28 -3.05 6.63
N THR A 157 -8.66 -4.21 6.75
CA THR A 157 -8.41 -5.11 5.62
C THR A 157 -9.49 -6.19 5.60
N GLU A 158 -10.29 -6.21 4.53
CA GLU A 158 -11.28 -7.27 4.23
C GLU A 158 -10.76 -8.22 3.15
N GLU A 159 -11.24 -9.46 3.17
CA GLU A 159 -10.92 -10.46 2.15
C GLU A 159 -11.97 -10.55 1.05
N ALA A 160 -13.21 -10.15 1.34
CA ALA A 160 -14.32 -10.16 0.40
C ALA A 160 -14.76 -8.74 0.03
N PHE A 161 -14.51 -8.33 -1.23
CA PHE A 161 -14.97 -7.02 -1.72
C PHE A 161 -16.50 -6.90 -1.68
N TYR A 162 -17.22 -7.94 -2.07
CA TYR A 162 -18.69 -8.02 -2.01
C TYR A 162 -19.15 -8.59 -0.66
N SER A 163 -18.79 -7.93 0.43
CA SER A 163 -19.15 -8.33 1.77
C SER A 163 -20.64 -8.11 2.05
N VAL A 164 -21.25 -9.05 2.77
CA VAL A 164 -22.64 -8.96 3.24
C VAL A 164 -22.81 -8.06 4.48
N LYS A 165 -21.69 -7.68 5.11
CA LYS A 165 -21.70 -6.85 6.32
C LYS A 165 -22.02 -5.40 5.97
N SER A 166 -22.91 -4.79 6.76
CA SER A 166 -23.16 -3.35 6.71
C SER A 166 -21.94 -2.52 7.13
N VAL A 167 -21.96 -1.23 6.82
CA VAL A 167 -20.90 -0.30 7.25
C VAL A 167 -20.76 -0.27 8.77
N ASP A 168 -21.89 -0.27 9.51
CA ASP A 168 -21.89 -0.23 10.97
C ASP A 168 -21.31 -1.50 11.59
N GLU A 169 -21.60 -2.67 11.03
CA GLU A 169 -21.00 -3.94 11.45
C GLU A 169 -19.48 -3.95 11.24
N ARG A 170 -19.00 -3.42 10.10
CA ARG A 170 -17.57 -3.31 9.79
C ARG A 170 -16.85 -2.37 10.76
N ILE A 171 -17.45 -1.21 11.07
CA ILE A 171 -16.92 -0.25 12.06
C ILE A 171 -16.84 -0.90 13.45
N LYS A 172 -17.93 -1.57 13.88
CA LYS A 172 -17.99 -2.22 15.18
C LYS A 172 -16.97 -3.35 15.29
N MET A 173 -16.91 -4.23 14.29
CA MET A 173 -15.99 -5.36 14.23
C MET A 173 -14.53 -4.92 14.30
N SER A 174 -14.17 -3.88 13.57
CA SER A 174 -12.80 -3.36 13.47
C SER A 174 -12.38 -2.44 14.62
N GLY A 175 -13.27 -2.18 15.58
CA GLY A 175 -12.99 -1.24 16.67
C GLY A 175 -12.79 0.19 16.18
N GLY A 176 -13.57 0.61 15.18
CA GLY A 176 -13.63 1.99 14.73
C GLY A 176 -12.76 2.33 13.50
N ALA A 177 -12.47 1.38 12.62
CA ALA A 177 -11.84 1.69 11.34
C ALA A 177 -12.64 2.73 10.56
N VAL A 178 -11.94 3.62 9.86
CA VAL A 178 -12.56 4.70 9.10
C VAL A 178 -12.73 4.37 7.62
N CYS A 179 -11.99 3.39 7.12
CA CYS A 179 -12.04 2.96 5.73
C CYS A 179 -11.59 1.51 5.58
N VAL A 180 -11.84 0.94 4.40
CA VAL A 180 -11.57 -0.46 4.05
C VAL A 180 -10.72 -0.56 2.79
N GLU A 181 -9.79 -1.52 2.80
CA GLU A 181 -8.97 -1.96 1.68
C GLU A 181 -8.71 -3.48 1.82
N MET A 182 -7.82 -4.10 1.04
CA MET A 182 -7.72 -5.55 1.00
C MET A 182 -6.30 -6.12 1.20
N GLU A 183 -5.27 -5.31 1.52
CA GLU A 183 -3.86 -5.74 1.45
C GLU A 183 -3.00 -5.44 2.69
N SER A 184 -3.29 -4.38 3.41
CA SER A 184 -2.38 -3.85 4.45
C SER A 184 -2.08 -4.84 5.56
N TYR A 185 -3.06 -5.67 5.95
CA TYR A 185 -2.85 -6.72 6.95
C TYR A 185 -1.76 -7.71 6.52
N GLY A 186 -1.77 -8.11 5.24
CA GLY A 186 -0.76 -9.00 4.68
C GLY A 186 0.61 -8.34 4.61
N LEU A 187 0.69 -7.11 4.11
CA LEU A 187 1.96 -6.38 4.01
C LEU A 187 2.63 -6.18 5.38
N PHE A 188 1.87 -5.74 6.38
CA PHE A 188 2.41 -5.50 7.73
C PHE A 188 2.85 -6.80 8.40
N THR A 189 2.11 -7.89 8.19
CA THR A 189 2.50 -9.22 8.67
C THR A 189 3.81 -9.70 8.04
N VAL A 190 3.98 -9.53 6.72
CA VAL A 190 5.23 -9.91 6.03
C VAL A 190 6.40 -9.06 6.51
N ALA A 191 6.20 -7.75 6.66
CA ALA A 191 7.24 -6.84 7.14
C ALA A 191 7.68 -7.18 8.57
N GLU A 192 6.74 -7.48 9.46
CA GLU A 192 7.03 -7.96 10.82
C GLU A 192 7.83 -9.27 10.80
N LYS A 193 7.37 -10.27 10.03
CA LYS A 193 8.04 -11.57 9.88
C LYS A 193 9.50 -11.45 9.45
N LEU A 194 9.78 -10.52 8.54
CA LEU A 194 11.10 -10.35 7.93
C LEU A 194 11.92 -9.20 8.55
N ASN A 195 11.41 -8.57 9.62
CA ASN A 195 12.03 -7.39 10.25
C ASN A 195 12.34 -6.28 9.24
N LYS A 196 11.35 -5.96 8.42
CA LYS A 196 11.39 -4.93 7.37
C LYS A 196 10.42 -3.80 7.66
N LYS A 197 10.48 -2.72 6.88
CA LYS A 197 9.65 -1.55 7.09
C LYS A 197 8.46 -1.53 6.14
N ALA A 198 7.26 -1.26 6.68
CA ALA A 198 6.06 -1.12 5.87
C ALA A 198 5.16 0.01 6.37
N ALA A 199 4.50 0.67 5.44
CA ALA A 199 3.45 1.65 5.70
C ALA A 199 2.32 1.52 4.66
N CYS A 200 1.18 2.12 4.93
CA CYS A 200 0.07 2.19 3.99
C CYS A 200 -0.50 3.60 3.95
N LEU A 201 -0.43 4.20 2.76
CA LEU A 201 -1.03 5.48 2.41
C LEU A 201 -2.14 5.22 1.40
N LEU A 202 -3.33 5.71 1.67
CA LEU A 202 -4.53 5.45 0.88
C LEU A 202 -5.13 6.76 0.37
N THR A 203 -5.68 6.72 -0.84
CA THR A 203 -6.64 7.72 -1.31
C THR A 203 -8.04 7.14 -1.20
N ILE A 204 -8.95 7.89 -0.63
CA ILE A 204 -10.36 7.50 -0.61
C ILE A 204 -10.90 7.59 -2.04
N SER A 205 -11.31 6.44 -2.58
CA SER A 205 -11.91 6.32 -3.90
C SER A 205 -13.44 6.32 -3.85
N ASP A 206 -14.01 5.91 -2.75
CA ASP A 206 -15.43 5.73 -2.58
C ASP A 206 -15.86 6.13 -1.18
N ASN A 207 -17.04 6.74 -1.05
CA ASN A 207 -17.66 6.93 0.25
C ASN A 207 -18.88 6.00 0.37
N LEU A 208 -18.75 4.96 1.19
CA LEU A 208 -19.78 3.91 1.32
C LEU A 208 -21.02 4.39 2.10
N VAL A 209 -20.93 5.53 2.78
CA VAL A 209 -22.06 6.14 3.52
C VAL A 209 -22.85 7.08 2.63
N THR A 210 -22.17 7.94 1.85
CA THR A 210 -22.82 8.89 0.92
C THR A 210 -23.10 8.27 -0.45
N LYS A 211 -22.54 7.07 -0.72
CA LYS A 211 -22.64 6.34 -2.00
C LYS A 211 -22.05 7.11 -3.18
N GLU A 212 -20.97 7.84 -2.94
CA GLU A 212 -20.17 8.52 -3.94
C GLU A 212 -19.01 7.62 -4.38
N TYR A 213 -18.87 7.41 -5.68
CA TYR A 213 -17.89 6.48 -6.26
C TYR A 213 -17.04 7.18 -7.32
N THR A 214 -15.74 6.87 -7.35
CA THR A 214 -14.85 7.27 -8.45
C THR A 214 -14.89 6.25 -9.59
N THR A 215 -14.63 6.71 -10.81
CA THR A 215 -14.48 5.84 -11.98
C THR A 215 -13.18 5.04 -11.93
N SER A 216 -13.09 3.95 -12.72
CA SER A 216 -11.85 3.17 -12.84
C SER A 216 -10.69 4.02 -13.37
N GLU A 217 -10.94 4.93 -14.31
CA GLU A 217 -9.97 5.86 -14.85
C GLU A 217 -9.46 6.84 -13.78
N GLN A 218 -10.36 7.40 -12.95
CA GLN A 218 -9.97 8.26 -11.84
C GLN A 218 -9.10 7.51 -10.81
N ARG A 219 -9.40 6.24 -10.52
CA ARG A 219 -8.59 5.41 -9.61
C ARG A 219 -7.19 5.16 -10.16
N GLN A 220 -7.05 5.04 -11.47
CA GLN A 220 -5.76 4.84 -12.13
C GLN A 220 -4.93 6.11 -12.16
N ASN A 221 -5.52 7.26 -12.53
CA ASN A 221 -4.80 8.45 -12.99
C ASN A 221 -4.95 9.69 -12.08
N SER A 222 -5.84 9.67 -11.08
CA SER A 222 -6.20 10.90 -10.35
C SER A 222 -5.76 10.93 -8.88
N PHE A 223 -5.00 9.92 -8.41
CA PHE A 223 -4.49 9.89 -7.03
C PHE A 223 -3.12 10.56 -6.89
N ASN A 224 -2.94 11.68 -7.61
CA ASN A 224 -1.64 12.37 -7.75
C ASN A 224 -1.08 12.83 -6.41
N GLU A 225 -1.91 13.30 -5.47
CA GLU A 225 -1.44 13.77 -4.16
C GLU A 225 -0.77 12.65 -3.36
N MET A 226 -1.36 11.45 -3.36
CA MET A 226 -0.79 10.27 -2.72
C MET A 226 0.52 9.85 -3.40
N MET A 227 0.53 9.82 -4.74
CA MET A 227 1.70 9.40 -5.52
C MET A 227 2.88 10.35 -5.29
N VAL A 228 2.67 11.66 -5.38
CA VAL A 228 3.71 12.68 -5.16
C VAL A 228 4.23 12.62 -3.74
N LEU A 229 3.34 12.48 -2.73
CA LEU A 229 3.76 12.35 -1.34
C LEU A 229 4.64 11.12 -1.13
N ALA A 230 4.23 9.96 -1.66
CA ALA A 230 5.00 8.72 -1.51
C ALA A 230 6.34 8.75 -2.26
N LEU A 231 6.37 9.35 -3.46
CA LEU A 231 7.59 9.50 -4.25
C LEU A 231 8.62 10.43 -3.59
N ASP A 232 8.18 11.47 -2.87
CA ASP A 232 9.08 12.43 -2.21
C ASP A 232 9.94 11.76 -1.12
N LEU A 233 9.52 10.59 -0.59
CA LEU A 233 10.31 9.83 0.38
C LEU A 233 11.55 9.14 -0.24
N ALA A 234 11.69 9.13 -1.57
CA ALA A 234 12.87 8.55 -2.21
C ALA A 234 14.20 9.16 -1.72
N GLU A 235 14.20 10.43 -1.28
CA GLU A 235 15.37 11.13 -0.76
C GLU A 235 15.92 10.52 0.55
N ASP A 236 15.08 9.83 1.34
CA ASP A 236 15.48 9.22 2.62
C ASP A 236 16.03 7.78 2.48
N PHE A 237 16.08 7.22 1.25
CA PHE A 237 16.43 5.81 0.99
C PHE A 237 17.57 5.64 -0.04
N GLN A 238 18.63 6.40 0.04
CA GLN A 238 19.78 6.33 -0.87
C GLN A 238 20.80 5.24 -0.48
#